data_036dd49a0d3434762fff83602fd223f8
#
_entry.id   036dd49a0d3434762fff83602fd223f8
#
_cell.length_a   1.000
_cell.length_b   1.000
_cell.length_c   1.000
_cell.angle_alpha   90.00
_cell.angle_beta   90.00
_cell.angle_gamma   90.00
#
_symmetry.space_group_name_H-M   'P 1'
#
loop_
_entity.id
_entity.type
_entity.pdbx_description
1 polymer ?
#
loop_
_entity_poly.entity_id
_entity_poly.type
_entity_poly.pdbx_seq_one_letter_code
_entity_poly.pdbx_strand_id
1 'polypeptide(L)'
;MKRYILAVLVSVFFLTSLQAQQIASYSQYMHDHYLINPAAAGATETMPITLGYKKVWTGFQGSPEFYSLSGNTKINETMGVGAKVFSYKTGYESKFGMDLSYAYAIKIGEANKLAFGLSASLYQFSIDKSQISLEDPNDNTVMYATDKLIVPDANFGTYFTGKNYYVGITVAQLFGRKVNMMNTDYLEQRQVRHYYFHGGYKYEINEDYSVEPSLLLKFIEAGEMQAELNVKGTFKNIAWAGISYRLNDAVIPMFGIEMEKFLFGYAYDITLSDMKTYSQGSHELIFIYKLGSVSSAASL
;
A
#
# COMPACT_ATOMS: atom_id res chain seq x y z
N MET A 1 -27.14 -17.01 28.99
CA MET A 1 -26.98 -15.73 28.25
C MET A 1 -25.60 -15.51 27.66
N LYS A 2 -24.48 -15.57 28.39
CA LYS A 2 -23.12 -15.35 27.83
C LYS A 2 -22.72 -16.28 26.65
N ARG A 3 -23.17 -17.54 26.64
CA ARG A 3 -22.89 -18.51 25.55
C ARG A 3 -23.62 -18.17 24.23
N TYR A 4 -24.81 -17.58 24.30
CA TYR A 4 -25.56 -17.18 23.10
C TYR A 4 -25.03 -15.87 22.50
N ILE A 5 -24.47 -14.96 23.32
CA ILE A 5 -23.81 -13.73 22.85
C ILE A 5 -22.54 -14.08 22.07
N LEU A 6 -21.77 -15.06 22.55
CA LEU A 6 -20.58 -15.55 21.84
C LEU A 6 -20.93 -16.23 20.51
N ALA A 7 -22.02 -17.03 20.47
CA ALA A 7 -22.50 -17.67 19.26
C ALA A 7 -23.03 -16.66 18.22
N VAL A 8 -23.72 -15.62 18.65
CA VAL A 8 -24.18 -14.52 17.78
C VAL A 8 -23.01 -13.68 17.27
N LEU A 9 -21.99 -13.42 18.09
CA LEU A 9 -20.76 -12.75 17.66
C LEU A 9 -19.97 -13.56 16.62
N VAL A 10 -19.93 -14.89 16.75
CA VAL A 10 -19.28 -15.80 15.80
C VAL A 10 -20.09 -15.93 14.50
N SER A 11 -21.43 -15.94 14.55
CA SER A 11 -22.28 -16.07 13.35
C SER A 11 -22.32 -14.80 12.49
N VAL A 12 -22.05 -13.62 13.04
CA VAL A 12 -21.92 -12.36 12.27
C VAL A 12 -20.64 -12.33 11.43
N PHE A 13 -19.64 -13.16 11.74
CA PHE A 13 -18.38 -13.26 10.98
C PHE A 13 -18.47 -14.07 9.67
N PHE A 14 -19.60 -14.74 9.39
CA PHE A 14 -19.71 -15.67 8.25
C PHE A 14 -20.54 -15.14 7.06
N LEU A 15 -20.85 -13.86 6.99
CA LEU A 15 -21.67 -13.35 5.89
C LEU A 15 -20.85 -12.41 4.98
N THR A 16 -20.75 -12.85 3.73
CA THR A 16 -20.46 -12.14 2.47
C THR A 16 -19.00 -12.10 2.00
N SER A 17 -18.69 -13.04 1.10
CA SER A 17 -17.61 -12.90 0.10
C SER A 17 -18.08 -11.92 -0.99
N LEU A 18 -18.04 -10.62 -0.74
CA LEU A 18 -18.08 -9.62 -1.79
C LEU A 18 -16.65 -9.33 -2.19
N GLN A 19 -16.24 -9.76 -3.40
CA GLN A 19 -14.94 -9.42 -3.97
C GLN A 19 -14.93 -7.92 -4.29
N ALA A 20 -14.46 -7.12 -3.34
CA ALA A 20 -14.20 -5.71 -3.56
C ALA A 20 -12.86 -5.54 -4.27
N GLN A 21 -12.77 -4.59 -5.22
CA GLN A 21 -11.52 -4.23 -5.89
C GLN A 21 -10.46 -3.84 -4.84
N GLN A 22 -9.38 -4.62 -4.76
CA GLN A 22 -8.29 -4.37 -3.82
C GLN A 22 -7.31 -3.36 -4.41
N ILE A 23 -6.87 -2.39 -3.59
CA ILE A 23 -5.69 -1.58 -3.92
C ILE A 23 -4.48 -2.52 -3.90
N ALA A 24 -3.60 -2.40 -4.91
CA ALA A 24 -2.35 -3.14 -4.92
C ALA A 24 -1.58 -2.93 -3.61
N SER A 25 -1.17 -4.02 -2.98
CA SER A 25 -0.47 -4.00 -1.70
C SER A 25 1.03 -4.14 -1.94
N TYR A 26 1.81 -3.23 -1.32
CA TYR A 26 3.26 -3.37 -1.26
C TYR A 26 3.63 -4.46 -0.26
N SER A 27 4.43 -5.44 -0.66
CA SER A 27 4.98 -6.44 0.25
C SER A 27 6.18 -5.90 1.04
N GLN A 28 6.85 -4.87 0.49
CA GLN A 28 8.06 -4.24 1.07
C GLN A 28 7.78 -2.87 1.70
N TYR A 29 6.55 -2.64 2.23
CA TYR A 29 6.11 -1.38 2.84
C TYR A 29 6.97 -0.92 4.03
N MET A 30 7.70 -1.84 4.68
CA MET A 30 8.54 -1.54 5.84
C MET A 30 9.77 -0.68 5.52
N HIS A 31 10.12 -0.52 4.24
CA HIS A 31 11.23 0.32 3.82
C HIS A 31 10.83 1.78 3.60
N ASP A 32 9.55 2.03 3.28
CA ASP A 32 8.99 3.38 3.12
C ASP A 32 7.52 3.40 3.54
N HIS A 33 7.25 3.79 4.78
CA HIS A 33 5.89 3.83 5.34
C HIS A 33 5.00 4.88 4.66
N TYR A 34 5.59 5.87 3.96
CA TYR A 34 4.84 6.86 3.19
C TYR A 34 4.03 6.22 2.04
N LEU A 35 4.47 5.06 1.52
CA LEU A 35 3.73 4.32 0.50
C LEU A 35 2.29 3.98 0.93
N ILE A 36 2.07 3.77 2.23
CA ILE A 36 0.78 3.34 2.81
C ILE A 36 0.18 4.35 3.80
N ASN A 37 0.96 5.36 4.27
CA ASN A 37 0.49 6.28 5.31
C ASN A 37 0.96 7.72 5.02
N PRO A 38 0.06 8.68 4.72
CA PRO A 38 0.44 10.07 4.44
C PRO A 38 1.07 10.77 5.65
N ALA A 39 0.79 10.32 6.89
CA ALA A 39 1.39 10.90 8.09
C ALA A 39 2.88 10.53 8.25
N ALA A 40 3.38 9.56 7.49
CA ALA A 40 4.81 9.24 7.45
C ALA A 40 5.61 10.17 6.52
N ALA A 41 4.97 11.11 5.82
CA ALA A 41 5.69 12.08 4.99
C ALA A 41 6.64 12.94 5.85
N GLY A 42 7.92 12.93 5.50
CA GLY A 42 8.97 13.65 6.24
C GLY A 42 9.35 13.03 7.58
N ALA A 43 8.96 11.77 7.85
CA ALA A 43 9.35 11.07 9.07
C ALA A 43 10.84 10.68 9.10
N THR A 44 11.50 10.64 7.95
CA THR A 44 12.93 10.33 7.81
C THR A 44 13.79 11.58 7.67
N GLU A 45 15.06 11.49 8.05
CA GLU A 45 16.02 12.60 7.93
C GLU A 45 16.44 12.87 6.49
N THR A 46 16.33 11.88 5.61
CA THR A 46 16.64 11.99 4.17
C THR A 46 15.34 12.16 3.39
N MET A 47 15.45 12.60 2.14
CA MET A 47 14.36 12.60 1.18
C MET A 47 14.41 11.29 0.37
N PRO A 48 13.65 10.25 0.74
CA PRO A 48 13.56 9.03 -0.07
C PRO A 48 12.78 9.30 -1.36
N ILE A 49 13.33 8.85 -2.48
CA ILE A 49 12.63 8.71 -3.76
C ILE A 49 12.49 7.22 -4.00
N THR A 50 11.26 6.71 -3.95
CA THR A 50 10.95 5.28 -4.00
C THR A 50 10.31 4.92 -5.33
N LEU A 51 10.92 3.98 -6.05
CA LEU A 51 10.36 3.30 -7.22
C LEU A 51 9.91 1.91 -6.82
N GLY A 52 8.67 1.56 -7.13
CA GLY A 52 8.09 0.24 -6.91
C GLY A 52 7.55 -0.36 -8.19
N TYR A 53 7.81 -1.63 -8.40
CA TYR A 53 7.20 -2.46 -9.43
C TYR A 53 6.71 -3.76 -8.83
N LYS A 54 5.48 -4.15 -9.12
CA LYS A 54 4.93 -5.44 -8.73
C LYS A 54 4.13 -6.06 -9.86
N LYS A 55 4.48 -7.30 -10.23
CA LYS A 55 3.69 -8.16 -11.10
C LYS A 55 3.01 -9.20 -10.22
N VAL A 56 1.69 -9.13 -10.16
CA VAL A 56 0.89 -10.00 -9.30
C VAL A 56 0.41 -11.21 -10.11
N TRP A 57 0.50 -12.41 -9.52
CA TRP A 57 0.00 -13.66 -10.11
C TRP A 57 0.50 -13.88 -11.54
N THR A 58 1.81 -14.01 -11.70
CA THR A 58 2.40 -14.31 -13.02
C THR A 58 1.90 -15.67 -13.54
N GLY A 59 1.90 -15.84 -14.85
CA GLY A 59 1.54 -17.10 -15.50
C GLY A 59 0.27 -17.05 -16.34
N PHE A 60 -0.54 -15.98 -16.27
CA PHE A 60 -1.69 -15.80 -17.17
C PHE A 60 -1.77 -14.40 -17.79
N GLN A 61 -2.45 -14.32 -18.93
CA GLN A 61 -2.61 -13.07 -19.66
C GLN A 61 -3.49 -12.08 -18.87
N GLY A 62 -3.07 -10.81 -18.82
CA GLY A 62 -3.81 -9.76 -18.10
C GLY A 62 -3.60 -9.78 -16.58
N SER A 63 -2.65 -10.57 -16.06
CA SER A 63 -2.29 -10.55 -14.64
C SER A 63 -1.92 -9.14 -14.18
N PRO A 64 -2.27 -8.75 -12.93
CA PRO A 64 -2.14 -7.37 -12.50
C PRO A 64 -0.69 -6.88 -12.46
N GLU A 65 -0.49 -5.63 -12.88
CA GLU A 65 0.79 -4.92 -12.82
C GLU A 65 0.63 -3.62 -12.06
N PHE A 66 1.58 -3.34 -11.20
CA PHE A 66 1.60 -2.14 -10.38
C PHE A 66 2.95 -1.44 -10.50
N TYR A 67 2.93 -0.16 -10.78
CA TYR A 67 4.08 0.73 -10.81
C TYR A 67 3.84 1.89 -9.87
N SER A 68 4.86 2.33 -9.16
CA SER A 68 4.77 3.52 -8.34
C SER A 68 6.07 4.30 -8.31
N LEU A 69 5.93 5.60 -8.15
CA LEU A 69 7.00 6.53 -7.84
C LEU A 69 6.51 7.43 -6.71
N SER A 70 7.27 7.53 -5.66
CA SER A 70 6.99 8.43 -4.55
C SER A 70 8.25 9.18 -4.10
N GLY A 71 8.02 10.31 -3.46
CA GLY A 71 9.05 11.05 -2.76
C GLY A 71 8.44 11.83 -1.63
N ASN A 72 9.13 11.89 -0.49
CA ASN A 72 8.67 12.66 0.65
C ASN A 72 9.86 13.28 1.38
N THR A 73 9.63 14.41 2.05
CA THR A 73 10.68 15.09 2.79
C THR A 73 10.12 15.91 3.92
N LYS A 74 10.92 16.17 4.94
CA LYS A 74 10.58 17.15 5.97
C LYS A 74 10.87 18.56 5.44
N ILE A 75 9.94 19.50 5.70
CA ILE A 75 10.15 20.93 5.49
C ILE A 75 10.88 21.51 6.70
N ASN A 76 10.49 21.05 7.89
CA ASN A 76 11.10 21.40 9.18
C ASN A 76 10.86 20.27 10.19
N GLU A 77 11.20 20.46 11.47
CA GLU A 77 11.07 19.44 12.52
C GLU A 77 9.63 18.94 12.76
N THR A 78 8.61 19.70 12.35
CA THR A 78 7.20 19.39 12.60
C THR A 78 6.40 19.18 11.31
N MET A 79 6.91 19.55 10.15
CA MET A 79 6.16 19.55 8.89
C MET A 79 6.85 18.67 7.84
N GLY A 80 6.08 17.82 7.19
CA GLY A 80 6.51 17.02 6.06
C GLY A 80 5.56 17.14 4.86
N VAL A 81 6.10 16.92 3.68
CA VAL A 81 5.34 16.85 2.43
C VAL A 81 5.77 15.63 1.63
N GLY A 82 4.88 15.17 0.79
CA GLY A 82 5.17 14.06 -0.09
C GLY A 82 4.28 14.07 -1.33
N ALA A 83 4.77 13.41 -2.36
CA ALA A 83 4.03 13.15 -3.58
C ALA A 83 4.19 11.68 -3.97
N LYS A 84 3.12 11.08 -4.49
CA LYS A 84 3.13 9.71 -4.99
C LYS A 84 2.29 9.64 -6.25
N VAL A 85 2.82 8.98 -7.28
CA VAL A 85 2.07 8.59 -8.48
C VAL A 85 2.14 7.08 -8.62
N PHE A 86 1.08 6.48 -9.13
CA PHE A 86 1.06 5.06 -9.37
C PHE A 86 0.17 4.70 -10.57
N SER A 87 0.46 3.57 -11.16
CA SER A 87 -0.34 2.96 -12.23
C SER A 87 -0.61 1.51 -11.86
N TYR A 88 -1.85 1.10 -11.94
CA TYR A 88 -2.30 -0.28 -11.74
C TYR A 88 -3.10 -0.71 -12.97
N LYS A 89 -2.71 -1.84 -13.57
CA LYS A 89 -3.38 -2.41 -14.72
C LYS A 89 -3.79 -3.84 -14.40
N THR A 90 -5.02 -4.20 -14.73
CA THR A 90 -5.58 -5.54 -14.56
C THR A 90 -6.48 -5.85 -15.74
N GLY A 91 -6.10 -6.80 -16.60
CA GLY A 91 -6.82 -7.09 -17.82
C GLY A 91 -7.00 -5.83 -18.69
N TYR A 92 -8.25 -5.49 -18.97
CA TYR A 92 -8.65 -4.31 -19.75
C TYR A 92 -8.84 -3.04 -18.89
N GLU A 93 -8.80 -3.16 -17.56
CA GLU A 93 -8.93 -2.02 -16.66
C GLU A 93 -7.57 -1.47 -16.26
N SER A 94 -7.48 -0.14 -16.16
CA SER A 94 -6.32 0.54 -15.62
C SER A 94 -6.73 1.70 -14.70
N LYS A 95 -5.93 1.91 -13.66
CA LYS A 95 -6.08 2.99 -12.71
C LYS A 95 -4.74 3.73 -12.60
N PHE A 96 -4.74 5.02 -12.91
CA PHE A 96 -3.64 5.93 -12.60
C PHE A 96 -4.03 6.75 -11.38
N GLY A 97 -3.11 6.95 -10.44
CA GLY A 97 -3.36 7.74 -9.23
C GLY A 97 -2.22 8.72 -8.96
N MET A 98 -2.58 9.87 -8.39
CA MET A 98 -1.66 10.87 -7.88
C MET A 98 -2.12 11.31 -6.49
N ASP A 99 -1.21 11.30 -5.52
CA ASP A 99 -1.41 11.78 -4.15
C ASP A 99 -0.43 12.90 -3.85
N LEU A 100 -0.91 14.00 -3.28
CA LEU A 100 -0.11 15.06 -2.69
C LEU A 100 -0.40 15.12 -1.21
N SER A 101 0.61 14.98 -0.37
CA SER A 101 0.47 14.79 1.07
C SER A 101 1.12 15.91 1.85
N TYR A 102 0.49 16.28 2.95
CA TYR A 102 1.04 17.13 3.99
C TYR A 102 0.92 16.42 5.35
N ALA A 103 1.98 16.43 6.13
CA ALA A 103 2.01 15.87 7.47
C ALA A 103 2.45 16.91 8.48
N TYR A 104 1.83 16.86 9.68
CA TYR A 104 2.20 17.68 10.82
C TYR A 104 2.48 16.80 12.02
N ALA A 105 3.68 16.91 12.59
CA ALA A 105 4.16 16.11 13.71
C ALA A 105 4.24 16.93 15.00
N ILE A 106 3.74 16.36 16.08
CA ILE A 106 3.79 16.89 17.43
C ILE A 106 4.82 16.06 18.21
N LYS A 107 5.77 16.72 18.88
CA LYS A 107 6.72 16.06 19.79
C LYS A 107 6.00 15.63 21.08
N ILE A 108 6.14 14.38 21.46
CA ILE A 108 5.59 13.81 22.69
C ILE A 108 6.76 13.33 23.56
N GLY A 109 7.10 14.14 24.57
CA GLY A 109 8.33 13.93 25.34
C GLY A 109 9.60 14.16 24.48
N GLU A 110 10.70 13.52 24.86
CA GLU A 110 12.00 13.76 24.23
C GLU A 110 12.23 12.93 22.97
N ALA A 111 11.67 11.71 22.90
CA ALA A 111 12.02 10.73 21.88
C ALA A 111 10.86 10.36 20.93
N ASN A 112 9.64 10.81 21.21
CA ASN A 112 8.47 10.37 20.46
C ASN A 112 7.86 11.51 19.64
N LYS A 113 7.28 11.14 18.49
CA LYS A 113 6.52 12.06 17.63
C LYS A 113 5.18 11.42 17.26
N LEU A 114 4.11 12.21 17.26
CA LEU A 114 2.82 11.82 16.69
C LEU A 114 2.54 12.74 15.52
N ALA A 115 2.47 12.17 14.32
CA ALA A 115 2.16 12.89 13.10
C ALA A 115 0.74 12.62 12.64
N PHE A 116 0.11 13.64 12.04
CA PHE A 116 -1.17 13.57 11.34
C PHE A 116 -0.90 13.95 9.89
N GLY A 117 -1.42 13.16 8.95
CA GLY A 117 -1.20 13.38 7.52
C GLY A 117 -2.50 13.40 6.75
N LEU A 118 -2.58 14.26 5.76
CA LEU A 118 -3.68 14.35 4.81
C LEU A 118 -3.11 14.33 3.40
N SER A 119 -3.73 13.55 2.49
CA SER A 119 -3.43 13.59 1.06
C SER A 119 -4.64 14.05 0.28
N ALA A 120 -4.42 14.94 -0.67
CA ALA A 120 -5.34 15.16 -1.78
C ALA A 120 -4.99 14.17 -2.89
N SER A 121 -5.99 13.46 -3.40
CA SER A 121 -5.82 12.38 -4.36
C SER A 121 -6.64 12.61 -5.62
N LEU A 122 -6.07 12.27 -6.78
CA LEU A 122 -6.77 12.20 -8.05
C LEU A 122 -6.56 10.82 -8.66
N TYR A 123 -7.65 10.16 -9.00
CA TYR A 123 -7.61 8.84 -9.64
C TYR A 123 -8.25 8.92 -11.02
N GLN A 124 -7.56 8.44 -12.03
CA GLN A 124 -8.11 8.21 -13.37
C GLN A 124 -8.31 6.73 -13.57
N PHE A 125 -9.57 6.33 -13.76
CA PHE A 125 -9.95 4.99 -14.20
C PHE A 125 -10.05 4.97 -15.70
N SER A 126 -9.63 3.89 -16.34
CA SER A 126 -9.71 3.72 -17.80
C SER A 126 -10.04 2.28 -18.15
N ILE A 127 -10.85 2.10 -19.20
CA ILE A 127 -11.19 0.79 -19.79
C ILE A 127 -10.69 0.77 -21.23
N ASP A 128 -9.93 -0.26 -21.58
CA ASP A 128 -9.52 -0.53 -22.96
C ASP A 128 -10.53 -1.46 -23.62
N LYS A 129 -11.53 -0.88 -24.26
CA LYS A 129 -12.61 -1.61 -24.93
C LYS A 129 -12.13 -2.52 -26.05
N SER A 130 -10.96 -2.25 -26.65
CA SER A 130 -10.40 -3.07 -27.74
C SER A 130 -10.02 -4.48 -27.30
N GLN A 131 -9.83 -4.66 -25.97
CA GLN A 131 -9.50 -5.95 -25.37
C GLN A 131 -10.72 -6.74 -24.91
N ILE A 132 -11.93 -6.19 -25.04
CA ILE A 132 -13.18 -6.82 -24.61
C ILE A 132 -13.79 -7.54 -25.82
N SER A 133 -13.91 -8.87 -25.73
CA SER A 133 -14.64 -9.68 -26.71
C SER A 133 -16.10 -9.75 -26.30
N LEU A 134 -17.00 -9.27 -27.16
CA LEU A 134 -18.44 -9.29 -26.92
C LEU A 134 -19.03 -10.54 -27.57
N GLU A 135 -19.86 -11.28 -26.83
CA GLU A 135 -20.71 -12.35 -27.41
C GLU A 135 -21.84 -11.74 -28.24
N ASP A 136 -22.42 -10.62 -27.81
CA ASP A 136 -23.36 -9.82 -28.60
C ASP A 136 -22.67 -8.52 -29.08
N PRO A 137 -22.41 -8.35 -30.36
CA PRO A 137 -21.81 -7.14 -30.93
C PRO A 137 -22.61 -5.86 -30.66
N ASN A 138 -23.92 -5.98 -30.32
CA ASN A 138 -24.80 -4.86 -30.02
C ASN A 138 -24.98 -4.61 -28.50
N ASP A 139 -24.12 -5.19 -27.65
CA ASP A 139 -24.18 -4.93 -26.21
C ASP A 139 -23.85 -3.46 -25.91
N ASN A 140 -24.89 -2.69 -25.63
CA ASN A 140 -24.83 -1.28 -25.33
C ASN A 140 -24.04 -0.98 -24.03
N THR A 141 -23.90 -1.94 -23.13
CA THR A 141 -23.19 -1.79 -21.85
C THR A 141 -21.73 -1.40 -22.08
N VAL A 142 -21.06 -2.10 -23.00
CA VAL A 142 -19.66 -1.84 -23.33
C VAL A 142 -19.53 -0.72 -24.36
N MET A 143 -20.44 -0.68 -25.35
CA MET A 143 -20.40 0.33 -26.41
C MET A 143 -20.47 1.76 -25.83
N TYR A 144 -21.33 2.01 -24.86
CA TYR A 144 -21.50 3.32 -24.20
C TYR A 144 -20.74 3.47 -22.89
N ALA A 145 -19.89 2.51 -22.51
CA ALA A 145 -19.05 2.64 -21.33
C ALA A 145 -18.13 3.88 -21.43
N THR A 146 -17.87 4.52 -20.31
CA THR A 146 -16.97 5.67 -20.24
C THR A 146 -15.53 5.21 -20.34
N ASP A 147 -14.79 5.69 -21.33
CA ASP A 147 -13.39 5.28 -21.55
C ASP A 147 -12.45 5.74 -20.44
N LYS A 148 -12.72 6.91 -19.87
CA LYS A 148 -11.90 7.51 -18.80
C LYS A 148 -12.78 8.28 -17.82
N LEU A 149 -12.53 8.08 -16.53
CA LEU A 149 -13.21 8.79 -15.45
C LEU A 149 -12.16 9.29 -14.45
N ILE A 150 -12.22 10.59 -14.12
CA ILE A 150 -11.37 11.19 -13.08
C ILE A 150 -12.18 11.37 -11.81
N VAL A 151 -11.66 10.85 -10.70
CA VAL A 151 -12.32 10.86 -9.39
C VAL A 151 -11.38 11.48 -8.37
N PRO A 152 -11.72 12.64 -7.78
CA PRO A 152 -11.00 13.19 -6.65
C PRO A 152 -11.34 12.42 -5.37
N ASP A 153 -10.33 12.25 -4.51
CA ASP A 153 -10.45 11.60 -3.21
C ASP A 153 -9.46 12.21 -2.21
N ALA A 154 -9.42 11.66 -1.00
CA ALA A 154 -8.46 12.05 0.02
C ALA A 154 -8.06 10.82 0.85
N ASN A 155 -6.86 10.89 1.47
CA ASN A 155 -6.42 9.91 2.45
C ASN A 155 -6.02 10.63 3.73
N PHE A 156 -6.30 10.01 4.87
CA PHE A 156 -5.90 10.52 6.19
C PHE A 156 -5.08 9.46 6.92
N GLY A 157 -4.08 9.88 7.68
CA GLY A 157 -3.29 8.99 8.50
C GLY A 157 -2.85 9.61 9.81
N THR A 158 -2.50 8.73 10.75
CA THR A 158 -1.76 9.05 11.97
C THR A 158 -0.53 8.16 12.04
N TYR A 159 0.58 8.70 12.53
CA TYR A 159 1.83 7.96 12.61
C TYR A 159 2.58 8.34 13.89
N PHE A 160 2.71 7.36 14.79
CA PHE A 160 3.42 7.51 16.06
C PHE A 160 4.77 6.81 15.95
N THR A 161 5.83 7.53 16.23
CA THR A 161 7.21 7.03 16.16
C THR A 161 7.94 7.29 17.46
N GLY A 162 8.72 6.29 17.88
CA GLY A 162 9.71 6.41 18.95
C GLY A 162 11.09 6.04 18.42
N LYS A 163 12.04 5.83 19.32
CA LYS A 163 13.42 5.52 18.96
C LYS A 163 13.53 4.25 18.09
N ASN A 164 12.81 3.19 18.46
CA ASN A 164 12.95 1.86 17.85
C ASN A 164 11.61 1.27 17.44
N TYR A 165 10.51 2.01 17.46
CA TYR A 165 9.18 1.50 17.12
C TYR A 165 8.36 2.54 16.39
N TYR A 166 7.38 2.03 15.67
CA TYR A 166 6.38 2.85 15.00
C TYR A 166 5.01 2.17 15.03
N VAL A 167 3.97 2.99 15.01
CA VAL A 167 2.57 2.55 14.83
C VAL A 167 1.87 3.56 13.96
N GLY A 168 1.14 3.10 12.96
CA GLY A 168 0.38 3.96 12.06
C GLY A 168 -1.01 3.45 11.79
N ILE A 169 -1.94 4.38 11.58
CA ILE A 169 -3.29 4.13 11.12
C ILE A 169 -3.51 4.98 9.88
N THR A 170 -4.14 4.40 8.86
CA THR A 170 -4.49 5.12 7.63
C THR A 170 -5.90 4.79 7.22
N VAL A 171 -6.64 5.78 6.78
CA VAL A 171 -7.90 5.62 6.05
C VAL A 171 -7.68 6.17 4.65
N ALA A 172 -7.69 5.29 3.65
CA ALA A 172 -7.55 5.66 2.25
C ALA A 172 -8.92 5.68 1.58
N GLN A 173 -9.05 6.53 0.54
CA GLN A 173 -10.27 6.71 -0.23
C GLN A 173 -11.46 7.18 0.65
N LEU A 174 -11.24 8.26 1.40
CA LEU A 174 -12.17 8.81 2.38
C LEU A 174 -13.57 9.08 1.83
N PHE A 175 -13.67 9.55 0.57
CA PHE A 175 -14.94 9.95 -0.01
C PHE A 175 -15.76 8.77 -0.52
N GLY A 176 -15.14 7.62 -0.79
CA GLY A 176 -15.84 6.40 -1.24
C GLY A 176 -16.72 6.66 -2.47
N ARG A 177 -16.22 7.41 -3.45
CA ARG A 177 -17.00 7.88 -4.59
C ARG A 177 -17.42 6.76 -5.53
N LYS A 178 -18.61 6.92 -6.15
CA LYS A 178 -19.04 6.04 -7.23
C LYS A 178 -18.13 6.18 -8.44
N VAL A 179 -17.75 5.04 -9.02
CA VAL A 179 -16.93 4.91 -10.22
C VAL A 179 -17.78 4.14 -11.23
N ASN A 180 -18.74 4.81 -11.84
CA ASN A 180 -19.60 4.18 -12.84
C ASN A 180 -19.00 4.37 -14.24
N MET A 181 -18.26 3.36 -14.71
CA MET A 181 -17.67 3.35 -16.05
C MET A 181 -18.51 2.56 -17.05
N MET A 182 -19.23 1.54 -16.58
CA MET A 182 -20.21 0.82 -17.38
C MET A 182 -21.54 1.53 -17.33
N ASN A 183 -22.17 1.77 -18.48
CA ASN A 183 -23.48 2.44 -18.54
C ASN A 183 -24.59 1.45 -18.15
N THR A 184 -24.58 1.00 -16.90
CA THR A 184 -25.60 0.10 -16.34
C THR A 184 -26.05 0.60 -14.99
N ASP A 185 -27.37 0.59 -14.77
CA ASP A 185 -27.97 0.89 -13.47
C ASP A 185 -27.82 -0.28 -12.47
N TYR A 186 -27.33 -1.43 -12.92
CA TYR A 186 -27.27 -2.66 -12.12
C TYR A 186 -25.92 -2.91 -11.44
N LEU A 187 -24.85 -2.23 -11.86
CA LEU A 187 -23.50 -2.41 -11.30
C LEU A 187 -22.97 -1.07 -10.76
N GLU A 188 -23.33 -0.76 -9.52
CA GLU A 188 -22.70 0.36 -8.81
C GLU A 188 -21.27 0.01 -8.42
N GLN A 189 -20.30 0.35 -9.26
CA GLN A 189 -18.90 0.34 -8.86
C GLN A 189 -18.61 1.58 -8.03
N ARG A 190 -18.03 1.40 -6.85
CA ARG A 190 -17.55 2.52 -6.04
C ARG A 190 -16.17 2.21 -5.45
N GLN A 191 -15.40 3.26 -5.24
CA GLN A 191 -14.24 3.17 -4.38
C GLN A 191 -14.71 2.92 -2.96
N VAL A 192 -14.17 1.88 -2.33
CA VAL A 192 -14.45 1.56 -0.92
C VAL A 192 -13.29 2.03 -0.05
N ARG A 193 -13.59 2.45 1.17
CA ARG A 193 -12.56 2.86 2.13
C ARG A 193 -11.68 1.67 2.49
N HIS A 194 -10.38 1.96 2.56
CA HIS A 194 -9.39 1.01 3.06
C HIS A 194 -8.80 1.56 4.35
N TYR A 195 -8.80 0.72 5.36
CA TYR A 195 -8.21 1.01 6.66
C TYR A 195 -6.95 0.19 6.81
N TYR A 196 -5.84 0.84 7.11
CA TYR A 196 -4.57 0.19 7.39
C TYR A 196 -4.19 0.46 8.84
N PHE A 197 -3.78 -0.58 9.53
CA PHE A 197 -3.06 -0.50 10.79
C PHE A 197 -1.70 -1.16 10.57
N HIS A 198 -0.63 -0.45 10.84
CA HIS A 198 0.72 -1.00 10.72
C HIS A 198 1.58 -0.61 11.91
N GLY A 199 2.51 -1.48 12.27
CA GLY A 199 3.44 -1.22 13.36
C GLY A 199 4.62 -2.15 13.32
N GLY A 200 5.71 -1.74 13.90
CA GLY A 200 6.93 -2.53 13.98
C GLY A 200 7.86 -2.07 15.09
N TYR A 201 8.80 -2.93 15.40
CA TYR A 201 9.81 -2.68 16.41
C TYR A 201 11.18 -3.13 15.89
N LYS A 202 12.17 -2.23 15.86
CA LYS A 202 13.55 -2.55 15.50
C LYS A 202 14.32 -2.93 16.77
N TYR A 203 14.74 -4.18 16.83
CA TYR A 203 15.58 -4.70 17.90
C TYR A 203 17.02 -4.80 17.41
N GLU A 204 17.93 -4.04 18.01
CA GLU A 204 19.37 -4.11 17.75
C GLU A 204 19.96 -5.22 18.61
N ILE A 205 20.37 -6.33 17.97
CA ILE A 205 20.98 -7.47 18.66
C ILE A 205 22.42 -7.11 19.09
N ASN A 206 23.15 -6.48 18.17
CA ASN A 206 24.50 -5.94 18.37
C ASN A 206 24.80 -4.89 17.27
N GLU A 207 26.03 -4.42 17.17
CA GLU A 207 26.44 -3.41 16.17
C GLU A 207 26.25 -3.89 14.71
N ASP A 208 26.35 -5.21 14.46
CA ASP A 208 26.25 -5.78 13.12
C ASP A 208 24.84 -6.27 12.76
N TYR A 209 24.01 -6.65 13.73
CA TYR A 209 22.74 -7.32 13.48
C TYR A 209 21.55 -6.61 14.12
N SER A 210 20.51 -6.40 13.35
CA SER A 210 19.20 -5.99 13.85
C SER A 210 18.08 -6.85 13.28
N VAL A 211 16.98 -6.97 14.02
CA VAL A 211 15.76 -7.67 13.61
C VAL A 211 14.58 -6.73 13.79
N GLU A 212 13.70 -6.70 12.81
CA GLU A 212 12.50 -5.86 12.81
C GLU A 212 11.26 -6.70 12.51
N PRO A 213 10.56 -7.20 13.55
CA PRO A 213 9.20 -7.70 13.40
C PRO A 213 8.24 -6.55 13.11
N SER A 214 7.29 -6.78 12.20
CA SER A 214 6.24 -5.82 11.87
C SER A 214 4.94 -6.50 11.49
N LEU A 215 3.84 -5.75 11.59
CA LEU A 215 2.48 -6.18 11.32
C LEU A 215 1.81 -5.16 10.41
N LEU A 216 1.07 -5.63 9.41
CA LEU A 216 0.12 -4.84 8.64
C LEU A 216 -1.25 -5.52 8.67
N LEU A 217 -2.25 -4.79 9.15
CA LEU A 217 -3.65 -5.16 9.04
C LEU A 217 -4.31 -4.24 8.03
N LYS A 218 -5.05 -4.82 7.10
CA LYS A 218 -5.81 -4.10 6.09
C LYS A 218 -7.26 -4.53 6.18
N PHE A 219 -8.14 -3.56 6.33
CA PHE A 219 -9.59 -3.74 6.32
C PHE A 219 -10.16 -2.99 5.13
N ILE A 220 -11.11 -3.60 4.45
CA ILE A 220 -11.85 -3.00 3.34
C ILE A 220 -13.31 -2.90 3.78
N GLU A 221 -13.95 -1.74 3.57
CA GLU A 221 -15.32 -1.46 4.07
C GLU A 221 -16.35 -2.53 3.69
N ALA A 222 -16.16 -3.22 2.57
CA ALA A 222 -17.06 -4.27 2.09
C ALA A 222 -16.30 -5.58 1.78
N GLY A 223 -15.16 -5.83 2.44
CA GLY A 223 -14.29 -6.96 2.13
C GLY A 223 -13.70 -7.62 3.37
N GLU A 224 -12.89 -8.63 3.12
CA GLU A 224 -12.21 -9.37 4.17
C GLU A 224 -11.04 -8.59 4.77
N MET A 225 -10.76 -8.87 6.04
CA MET A 225 -9.54 -8.42 6.71
C MET A 225 -8.34 -9.22 6.18
N GLN A 226 -7.29 -8.51 5.78
CA GLN A 226 -6.00 -9.10 5.44
C GLN A 226 -4.99 -8.76 6.53
N ALA A 227 -4.31 -9.76 7.07
CA ALA A 227 -3.24 -9.61 8.04
C ALA A 227 -1.92 -10.10 7.43
N GLU A 228 -0.86 -9.32 7.62
CA GLU A 228 0.48 -9.67 7.17
C GLU A 228 1.47 -9.48 8.33
N LEU A 229 2.14 -10.57 8.70
CA LEU A 229 3.22 -10.60 9.68
C LEU A 229 4.55 -10.64 8.94
N ASN A 230 5.48 -9.80 9.35
CA ASN A 230 6.78 -9.66 8.71
C ASN A 230 7.90 -9.73 9.74
N VAL A 231 9.01 -10.34 9.37
CA VAL A 231 10.26 -10.29 10.13
C VAL A 231 11.39 -10.00 9.15
N LYS A 232 12.10 -8.88 9.35
CA LYS A 232 13.25 -8.46 8.58
C LYS A 232 14.51 -8.49 9.43
N GLY A 233 15.55 -9.17 8.99
CA GLY A 233 16.88 -9.13 9.57
C GLY A 233 17.81 -8.26 8.72
N THR A 234 18.65 -7.44 9.36
CA THR A 234 19.63 -6.58 8.68
C THR A 234 21.03 -6.90 9.21
N PHE A 235 21.99 -7.01 8.29
CA PHE A 235 23.40 -7.26 8.57
C PHE A 235 24.26 -6.06 8.17
N LYS A 236 24.96 -5.47 9.12
CA LYS A 236 25.88 -4.31 8.97
C LYS A 236 25.26 -3.10 8.27
N ASN A 237 23.94 -2.96 8.32
CA ASN A 237 23.18 -1.98 7.55
C ASN A 237 23.49 -2.00 6.05
N ILE A 238 23.92 -3.17 5.50
CA ILE A 238 24.28 -3.34 4.08
C ILE A 238 23.37 -4.36 3.42
N ALA A 239 23.20 -5.53 4.04
CA ALA A 239 22.36 -6.59 3.50
C ALA A 239 21.17 -6.84 4.42
N TRP A 240 20.04 -7.14 3.85
CA TRP A 240 18.86 -7.51 4.61
C TRP A 240 18.15 -8.68 3.95
N ALA A 241 17.47 -9.47 4.77
CA ALA A 241 16.57 -10.51 4.31
C ALA A 241 15.35 -10.54 5.25
N GLY A 242 14.22 -10.94 4.72
CA GLY A 242 12.99 -11.02 5.48
C GLY A 242 12.05 -12.09 4.95
N ILE A 243 11.04 -12.35 5.73
CA ILE A 243 9.92 -13.21 5.36
C ILE A 243 8.62 -12.59 5.88
N SER A 244 7.62 -12.52 5.03
CA SER A 244 6.27 -12.16 5.41
C SER A 244 5.34 -13.37 5.26
N TYR A 245 4.37 -13.45 6.14
CA TYR A 245 3.22 -14.33 6.01
C TYR A 245 1.95 -13.51 5.91
N ARG A 246 1.34 -13.51 4.74
CA ARG A 246 0.04 -12.90 4.48
C ARG A 246 -1.03 -13.96 4.64
N LEU A 247 -1.88 -13.78 5.64
CA LEU A 247 -2.86 -14.77 6.09
C LEU A 247 -3.73 -15.24 4.91
N ASN A 248 -3.77 -16.55 4.70
CA ASN A 248 -4.53 -17.27 3.66
C ASN A 248 -4.20 -16.85 2.21
N ASP A 249 -3.14 -16.06 1.98
CA ASP A 249 -2.80 -15.56 0.65
C ASP A 249 -1.40 -15.98 0.19
N ALA A 250 -0.34 -15.64 0.94
CA ALA A 250 1.03 -15.90 0.49
C ALA A 250 2.06 -16.00 1.62
N VAL A 251 3.16 -16.71 1.33
CA VAL A 251 4.45 -16.57 2.02
C VAL A 251 5.38 -15.79 1.12
N ILE A 252 6.07 -14.78 1.67
CA ILE A 252 6.80 -13.80 0.89
C ILE A 252 8.25 -13.71 1.40
N PRO A 253 9.18 -14.56 0.91
CA PRO A 253 10.59 -14.34 1.09
C PRO A 253 11.02 -13.05 0.38
N MET A 254 11.89 -12.28 1.02
CA MET A 254 12.41 -11.03 0.48
C MET A 254 13.86 -10.83 0.89
N PHE A 255 14.62 -10.13 0.07
CA PHE A 255 16.01 -9.80 0.34
C PHE A 255 16.44 -8.56 -0.43
N GLY A 256 17.53 -7.98 -0.01
CA GLY A 256 18.08 -6.83 -0.70
C GLY A 256 19.35 -6.29 -0.07
N ILE A 257 19.79 -5.20 -0.64
CA ILE A 257 20.97 -4.46 -0.18
C ILE A 257 20.56 -3.03 0.16
N GLU A 258 21.17 -2.49 1.19
CA GLU A 258 21.03 -1.11 1.61
C GLU A 258 22.42 -0.49 1.72
N MET A 259 22.62 0.60 1.03
CA MET A 259 23.81 1.42 1.10
C MET A 259 23.43 2.83 1.57
N GLU A 260 24.40 3.67 1.90
CA GLU A 260 24.12 5.02 2.42
C GLU A 260 23.04 5.76 1.61
N LYS A 261 23.13 5.70 0.27
CA LYS A 261 22.23 6.43 -0.64
C LYS A 261 21.20 5.58 -1.34
N PHE A 262 21.31 4.27 -1.31
CA PHE A 262 20.48 3.38 -2.11
C PHE A 262 19.96 2.20 -1.28
N LEU A 263 18.71 1.84 -1.53
CA LEU A 263 18.18 0.55 -1.13
C LEU A 263 17.60 -0.14 -2.36
N PHE A 264 17.95 -1.40 -2.54
CA PHE A 264 17.33 -2.26 -3.52
C PHE A 264 16.76 -3.49 -2.82
N GLY A 265 15.52 -3.84 -3.14
CA GLY A 265 14.84 -4.99 -2.58
C GLY A 265 14.07 -5.78 -3.63
N TYR A 266 14.03 -7.08 -3.42
CA TYR A 266 13.22 -8.02 -4.18
C TYR A 266 12.40 -8.87 -3.23
N ALA A 267 11.12 -9.06 -3.58
CA ALA A 267 10.22 -9.96 -2.88
C ALA A 267 9.51 -10.88 -3.88
N TYR A 268 9.25 -12.11 -3.45
CA TYR A 268 8.53 -13.11 -4.21
C TYR A 268 7.36 -13.65 -3.40
N ASP A 269 6.12 -13.39 -3.85
CA ASP A 269 4.92 -13.90 -3.19
C ASP A 269 4.67 -15.35 -3.66
N ILE A 270 4.90 -16.33 -2.80
CA ILE A 270 4.51 -17.73 -3.00
C ILE A 270 3.03 -17.82 -2.67
N THR A 271 2.18 -17.93 -3.69
CA THR A 271 0.73 -17.95 -3.53
C THR A 271 0.27 -19.23 -2.81
N LEU A 272 -0.51 -19.06 -1.74
CA LEU A 272 -1.12 -20.16 -0.96
C LEU A 272 -2.63 -20.28 -1.22
N SER A 273 -3.28 -19.18 -1.61
CA SER A 273 -4.70 -19.13 -1.95
C SER A 273 -5.03 -19.98 -3.18
N ASP A 274 -6.31 -20.13 -3.51
CA ASP A 274 -6.77 -20.91 -4.68
C ASP A 274 -6.15 -20.44 -6.00
N MET A 275 -5.67 -19.19 -6.04
CA MET A 275 -4.93 -18.65 -7.17
C MET A 275 -3.61 -19.38 -7.46
N LYS A 276 -3.09 -20.20 -6.53
CA LYS A 276 -1.88 -21.03 -6.74
C LYS A 276 -1.99 -21.98 -7.94
N THR A 277 -3.21 -22.38 -8.31
CA THR A 277 -3.46 -23.29 -9.44
C THR A 277 -3.23 -22.59 -10.79
N TYR A 278 -3.40 -21.28 -10.84
CA TYR A 278 -3.32 -20.47 -12.06
C TYR A 278 -2.11 -19.54 -12.10
N SER A 279 -1.47 -19.31 -10.95
CA SER A 279 -0.39 -18.33 -10.78
C SER A 279 0.94 -19.01 -10.48
N GLN A 280 2.00 -18.46 -11.06
CA GLN A 280 3.39 -18.79 -10.72
C GLN A 280 3.95 -17.87 -9.62
N GLY A 281 3.08 -17.24 -8.81
CA GLY A 281 3.46 -16.30 -7.77
C GLY A 281 3.51 -14.85 -8.25
N SER A 282 4.00 -13.96 -7.37
CA SER A 282 4.11 -12.53 -7.69
C SER A 282 5.53 -12.04 -7.42
N HIS A 283 5.98 -11.08 -8.20
CA HIS A 283 7.31 -10.48 -8.08
C HIS A 283 7.20 -9.01 -7.73
N GLU A 284 7.98 -8.55 -6.76
CA GLU A 284 8.04 -7.14 -6.40
C GLU A 284 9.49 -6.67 -6.33
N LEU A 285 9.75 -5.53 -6.95
CA LEU A 285 11.02 -4.81 -6.92
C LEU A 285 10.80 -3.46 -6.25
N ILE A 286 11.67 -3.07 -5.34
CA ILE A 286 11.72 -1.73 -4.78
C ILE A 286 13.12 -1.17 -4.94
N PHE A 287 13.19 0.10 -5.31
CA PHE A 287 14.43 0.87 -5.34
C PHE A 287 14.18 2.20 -4.63
N ILE A 288 15.00 2.53 -3.64
CA ILE A 288 14.92 3.78 -2.91
C ILE A 288 16.24 4.53 -3.06
N TYR A 289 16.16 5.77 -3.55
CA TYR A 289 17.28 6.69 -3.56
C TYR A 289 17.10 7.72 -2.44
N LYS A 290 18.05 7.78 -1.51
CA LYS A 290 18.04 8.67 -0.35
C LYS A 290 18.81 9.94 -0.68
N LEU A 291 18.11 11.02 -1.02
CA LEU A 291 18.71 12.34 -1.15
C LEU A 291 19.04 12.91 0.23
N GLY A 292 20.05 13.76 0.31
CA GLY A 292 20.38 14.49 1.54
C GLY A 292 19.20 15.31 2.06
N SER A 293 19.17 15.62 3.36
CA SER A 293 18.08 16.42 3.95
C SER A 293 18.06 17.85 3.33
N VAL A 294 16.86 18.35 3.03
CA VAL A 294 16.67 19.74 2.52
C VAL A 294 17.17 20.78 3.51
N SER A 295 17.30 20.44 4.80
CA SER A 295 17.88 21.30 5.84
C SER A 295 19.32 21.75 5.58
N SER A 296 20.08 21.01 4.75
CA SER A 296 21.44 21.43 4.37
C SER A 296 21.51 22.37 3.15
N ALA A 297 20.42 22.49 2.39
CA ALA A 297 20.37 23.32 1.18
C ALA A 297 19.89 24.77 1.46
N ALA A 298 19.27 25.02 2.63
CA ALA A 298 18.81 26.37 3.02
C ALA A 298 19.89 27.22 3.73
N SER A 299 21.12 26.74 3.82
CA SER A 299 22.27 27.41 4.42
C SER A 299 23.37 27.81 3.39
N LEU A 300 22.99 27.99 2.13
CA LEU A 300 23.84 28.57 1.08
C LEU A 300 23.39 29.98 0.75
#